data_b8447254c2f98823c50deefdff4bb4e8
#
_entry.id   b8447254c2f98823c50deefdff4bb4e8
#
_cell.length_a   1.000
_cell.length_b   1.000
_cell.length_c   1.000
_cell.angle_alpha   90.00
_cell.angle_beta   90.00
_cell.angle_gamma   90.00
#
_symmetry.space_group_name_H-M   'P 1'
#
loop_
_entity.id
_entity.type
_entity.pdbx_description
1 polymer ?
#
loop_
_entity_poly.entity_id
_entity_poly.type
_entity_poly.pdbx_seq_one_letter_code
_entity_poly.pdbx_strand_id
1 'polypeptide(L)'
;LPRNPRQDVERALRRFGLAGDTQIVIHKGPGAGSALPDNHPVSAAEVLADYVELCQPATRGQVAQLAAATRCPPDRKALEALAEPAAYETEVLAKRVSLLDLLERFPACELGLCAYLAALPPMRARQYSISSSPLRNPARCSLTVSVLDAPAMAGGHRHLGVASTYLAGLKPGARLSVAVRPSQAAFHPPEDPSV
;
A
#
# COMPACT_ATOMS: atom_id res chain seq x y z
N LEU A 1 3.61 -4.04 11.65
CA LEU A 1 3.37 -3.46 10.33
C LEU A 1 2.21 -2.47 10.43
N PRO A 2 2.15 -1.40 9.60
CA PRO A 2 0.98 -0.54 9.51
C PRO A 2 -0.19 -1.30 8.86
N ARG A 3 -1.37 -0.67 8.84
CA ARG A 3 -2.57 -1.20 8.20
C ARG A 3 -3.03 -0.26 7.09
N ASN A 4 -3.58 -0.81 6.01
CA ASN A 4 -4.22 0.02 4.99
C ASN A 4 -5.39 0.81 5.59
N PRO A 5 -5.63 2.05 5.14
CA PRO A 5 -6.78 2.83 5.52
C PRO A 5 -8.09 2.09 5.24
N ARG A 6 -9.04 2.20 6.15
CA ARG A 6 -10.34 1.52 6.04
C ARG A 6 -11.06 1.82 4.72
N GLN A 7 -11.00 3.07 4.26
CA GLN A 7 -11.60 3.45 2.98
C GLN A 7 -11.08 2.63 1.79
N ASP A 8 -9.76 2.33 1.76
CA ASP A 8 -9.14 1.60 0.65
C ASP A 8 -9.47 0.11 0.72
N VAL A 9 -9.56 -0.45 1.94
CA VAL A 9 -10.05 -1.81 2.16
C VAL A 9 -11.49 -1.94 1.68
N GLU A 10 -12.38 -0.99 2.03
CA GLU A 10 -13.78 -0.98 1.61
C GLU A 10 -13.92 -0.80 0.09
N ARG A 11 -13.07 -0.01 -0.55
CA ARG A 11 -13.01 0.12 -2.03
C ARG A 11 -12.69 -1.22 -2.67
N ALA A 12 -11.65 -1.91 -2.18
CA ALA A 12 -11.26 -3.21 -2.71
C ALA A 12 -12.36 -4.27 -2.49
N LEU A 13 -12.95 -4.33 -1.30
CA LEU A 13 -14.07 -5.24 -1.01
C LEU A 13 -15.25 -5.01 -1.98
N ARG A 14 -15.65 -3.74 -2.19
CA ARG A 14 -16.70 -3.40 -3.16
C ARG A 14 -16.35 -3.83 -4.58
N ARG A 15 -15.09 -3.61 -5.01
CA ARG A 15 -14.65 -3.98 -6.36
C ARG A 15 -14.78 -5.48 -6.63
N PHE A 16 -14.56 -6.31 -5.61
CA PHE A 16 -14.65 -7.76 -5.73
C PHE A 16 -15.98 -8.34 -5.22
N GLY A 17 -16.93 -7.52 -4.81
CA GLY A 17 -18.25 -7.97 -4.33
C GLY A 17 -18.16 -8.82 -3.05
N LEU A 18 -17.21 -8.52 -2.15
CA LEU A 18 -16.96 -9.29 -0.93
C LEU A 18 -17.47 -8.55 0.30
N ALA A 19 -18.03 -9.30 1.26
CA ALA A 19 -18.19 -8.82 2.63
C ALA A 19 -16.83 -8.88 3.35
N GLY A 20 -16.61 -7.97 4.30
CA GLY A 20 -15.33 -7.89 5.00
C GLY A 20 -14.98 -9.15 5.81
N ASP A 21 -15.98 -9.82 6.35
CA ASP A 21 -15.90 -11.07 7.12
C ASP A 21 -15.84 -12.35 6.27
N THR A 22 -15.97 -12.20 4.93
CA THR A 22 -15.85 -13.34 4.01
C THR A 22 -14.53 -14.06 4.26
N GLN A 23 -14.60 -15.34 4.62
CA GLN A 23 -13.43 -16.17 4.83
C GLN A 23 -12.84 -16.62 3.50
N ILE A 24 -11.55 -16.37 3.31
CA ILE A 24 -10.79 -16.81 2.15
C ILE A 24 -9.63 -17.69 2.61
N VAL A 25 -9.29 -18.68 1.81
CA VAL A 25 -8.12 -19.53 2.01
C VAL A 25 -7.20 -19.32 0.82
N ILE A 26 -5.97 -18.92 1.10
CA ILE A 26 -4.95 -18.68 0.07
C ILE A 26 -4.04 -19.89 0.03
N HIS A 27 -3.98 -20.54 -1.13
CA HIS A 27 -3.05 -21.62 -1.39
C HIS A 27 -1.86 -21.09 -2.18
N LYS A 28 -0.69 -21.02 -1.55
CA LYS A 28 0.53 -20.59 -2.21
C LYS A 28 1.08 -21.70 -3.10
N GLY A 29 1.42 -21.33 -4.33
CA GLY A 29 2.19 -22.25 -5.19
C GLY A 29 3.63 -22.41 -4.71
N PRO A 30 4.34 -23.44 -5.20
CA PRO A 30 5.76 -23.65 -4.89
C PRO A 30 6.60 -22.41 -5.24
N GLY A 31 7.41 -21.93 -4.29
CA GLY A 31 8.29 -20.76 -4.49
C GLY A 31 7.63 -19.39 -4.35
N ALA A 32 6.35 -19.31 -4.01
CA ALA A 32 5.68 -18.04 -3.75
C ALA A 32 6.16 -17.43 -2.43
N GLY A 33 7.11 -16.52 -2.51
CA GLY A 33 7.63 -15.73 -1.38
C GLY A 33 6.67 -14.64 -0.88
N SER A 34 5.37 -14.88 -0.93
CA SER A 34 4.34 -13.94 -0.52
C SER A 34 4.19 -13.89 1.00
N ALA A 35 4.05 -12.69 1.55
CA ALA A 35 3.71 -12.46 2.95
C ALA A 35 2.26 -12.85 3.31
N LEU A 36 1.44 -13.20 2.30
CA LEU A 36 0.06 -13.63 2.49
C LEU A 36 -0.03 -14.88 3.38
N PRO A 37 -1.11 -15.05 4.17
CA PRO A 37 -1.35 -16.26 4.93
C PRO A 37 -1.48 -17.47 3.99
N ASP A 38 -1.06 -18.63 4.43
CA ASP A 38 -1.08 -19.86 3.64
C ASP A 38 -1.89 -20.94 4.32
N ASN A 39 -2.81 -21.58 3.56
CA ASN A 39 -3.58 -22.74 3.97
C ASN A 39 -4.40 -22.61 5.26
N HIS A 40 -4.75 -21.40 5.67
CA HIS A 40 -5.70 -21.19 6.77
C HIS A 40 -6.74 -20.11 6.42
N PRO A 41 -7.95 -20.20 6.95
CA PRO A 41 -8.99 -19.21 6.73
C PRO A 41 -8.60 -17.88 7.35
N VAL A 42 -8.81 -16.81 6.60
CA VAL A 42 -8.60 -15.42 7.04
C VAL A 42 -9.68 -14.55 6.41
N SER A 43 -10.12 -13.50 7.10
CA SER A 43 -11.13 -12.61 6.52
C SER A 43 -10.57 -11.80 5.36
N ALA A 44 -11.39 -11.53 4.35
CA ALA A 44 -11.00 -10.72 3.20
C ALA A 44 -10.55 -9.31 3.64
N ALA A 45 -11.24 -8.73 4.64
CA ALA A 45 -10.85 -7.43 5.20
C ALA A 45 -9.46 -7.47 5.85
N GLU A 46 -9.13 -8.54 6.57
CA GLU A 46 -7.82 -8.69 7.21
C GLU A 46 -6.69 -8.83 6.18
N VAL A 47 -6.90 -9.65 5.15
CA VAL A 47 -5.90 -9.79 4.07
C VAL A 47 -5.62 -8.44 3.40
N LEU A 48 -6.67 -7.71 3.05
CA LEU A 48 -6.55 -6.40 2.41
C LEU A 48 -5.99 -5.33 3.36
N ALA A 49 -6.26 -5.42 4.66
CA ALA A 49 -5.78 -4.45 5.64
C ALA A 49 -4.30 -4.65 6.00
N ASP A 50 -3.88 -5.89 6.21
CA ASP A 50 -2.64 -6.18 6.94
C ASP A 50 -1.52 -6.80 6.10
N TYR A 51 -1.85 -7.40 4.95
CA TYR A 51 -0.87 -8.22 4.23
C TYR A 51 -0.36 -7.59 2.93
N VAL A 52 -1.12 -6.70 2.30
CA VAL A 52 -0.79 -6.13 0.98
C VAL A 52 -0.88 -4.62 0.96
N GLU A 53 -0.13 -3.98 0.07
CA GLU A 53 -0.17 -2.52 -0.15
C GLU A 53 -1.18 -2.18 -1.26
N LEU A 54 -2.28 -1.52 -0.93
CA LEU A 54 -3.36 -1.22 -1.88
C LEU A 54 -3.09 0.03 -2.74
N CYS A 55 -2.33 0.99 -2.21
CA CYS A 55 -2.19 2.34 -2.80
C CYS A 55 -0.81 2.60 -3.42
N GLN A 56 -0.01 1.55 -3.69
CA GLN A 56 1.22 1.71 -4.45
C GLN A 56 0.87 1.96 -5.93
N PRO A 57 1.62 2.85 -6.63
CA PRO A 57 1.44 3.03 -8.07
C PRO A 57 1.55 1.70 -8.80
N ALA A 58 0.63 1.46 -9.73
CA ALA A 58 0.65 0.26 -10.56
C ALA A 58 1.91 0.23 -11.42
N THR A 59 2.54 -0.93 -11.55
CA THR A 59 3.65 -1.13 -12.48
C THR A 59 3.14 -1.29 -13.92
N ARG A 60 4.00 -1.04 -14.91
CA ARG A 60 3.66 -1.30 -16.32
C ARG A 60 3.19 -2.73 -16.57
N GLY A 61 3.84 -3.70 -15.92
CA GLY A 61 3.46 -5.10 -16.01
C GLY A 61 2.04 -5.36 -15.48
N GLN A 62 1.66 -4.70 -14.39
CA GLN A 62 0.30 -4.78 -13.85
C GLN A 62 -0.73 -4.13 -14.79
N VAL A 63 -0.42 -2.98 -15.41
CA VAL A 63 -1.30 -2.35 -16.41
C VAL A 63 -1.51 -3.28 -17.60
N ALA A 64 -0.43 -3.91 -18.10
CA ALA A 64 -0.52 -4.89 -19.19
C ALA A 64 -1.33 -6.14 -18.77
N GLN A 65 -1.20 -6.60 -17.52
CA GLN A 65 -2.01 -7.68 -16.98
C GLN A 65 -3.51 -7.33 -16.95
N LEU A 66 -3.86 -6.09 -16.57
CA LEU A 66 -5.25 -5.62 -16.65
C LEU A 66 -5.76 -5.61 -18.08
N ALA A 67 -4.96 -5.13 -19.04
CA ALA A 67 -5.32 -5.15 -20.45
C ALA A 67 -5.63 -6.57 -20.93
N ALA A 68 -4.77 -7.53 -20.60
CA ALA A 68 -4.96 -8.94 -20.93
C ALA A 68 -6.22 -9.56 -20.28
N ALA A 69 -6.59 -9.11 -19.08
CA ALA A 69 -7.77 -9.55 -18.34
C ALA A 69 -9.05 -8.81 -18.74
N THR A 70 -9.00 -7.90 -19.70
CA THR A 70 -10.14 -7.07 -20.12
C THR A 70 -10.69 -7.54 -21.46
N ARG A 71 -11.96 -7.98 -21.50
CA ARG A 71 -12.62 -8.42 -22.75
C ARG A 71 -13.22 -7.28 -23.55
N CYS A 72 -13.62 -6.19 -22.91
CA CYS A 72 -14.17 -5.00 -23.56
C CYS A 72 -13.10 -4.35 -24.46
N PRO A 73 -13.29 -4.32 -25.80
CA PRO A 73 -12.23 -3.84 -26.70
C PRO A 73 -11.81 -2.39 -26.48
N PRO A 74 -12.73 -1.43 -26.21
CA PRO A 74 -12.35 -0.05 -25.89
C PRO A 74 -11.49 0.06 -24.64
N ASP A 75 -11.88 -0.63 -23.56
CA ASP A 75 -11.16 -0.59 -22.28
C ASP A 75 -9.79 -1.27 -22.40
N ARG A 76 -9.72 -2.41 -23.10
CA ARG A 76 -8.44 -3.07 -23.39
C ARG A 76 -7.50 -2.13 -24.13
N LYS A 77 -7.95 -1.51 -25.20
CA LYS A 77 -7.14 -0.56 -25.98
C LYS A 77 -6.67 0.62 -25.13
N ALA A 78 -7.53 1.13 -24.26
CA ALA A 78 -7.17 2.21 -23.33
C ALA A 78 -6.09 1.76 -22.31
N LEU A 79 -6.20 0.55 -21.75
CA LEU A 79 -5.20 -0.02 -20.86
C LEU A 79 -3.87 -0.31 -21.58
N GLU A 80 -3.91 -0.82 -22.82
CA GLU A 80 -2.72 -1.01 -23.65
C GLU A 80 -2.01 0.33 -23.89
N ALA A 81 -2.76 1.39 -24.22
CA ALA A 81 -2.21 2.73 -24.38
C ALA A 81 -1.58 3.28 -23.08
N LEU A 82 -2.20 3.01 -21.91
CA LEU A 82 -1.62 3.39 -20.61
C LEU A 82 -0.34 2.60 -20.27
N ALA A 83 -0.13 1.43 -20.84
CA ALA A 83 1.08 0.65 -20.67
C ALA A 83 2.26 1.14 -21.54
N GLU A 84 2.01 2.00 -22.55
CA GLU A 84 3.06 2.61 -23.34
C GLU A 84 3.97 3.50 -22.47
N PRO A 85 5.31 3.49 -22.67
CA PRO A 85 6.26 4.14 -21.76
C PRO A 85 5.90 5.59 -21.40
N ALA A 86 5.63 6.43 -22.41
CA ALA A 86 5.35 7.85 -22.19
C ALA A 86 4.01 8.07 -21.44
N ALA A 87 2.96 7.35 -21.82
CA ALA A 87 1.66 7.43 -21.16
C ALA A 87 1.73 6.88 -19.73
N TYR A 88 2.46 5.80 -19.51
CA TYR A 88 2.65 5.23 -18.18
C TYR A 88 3.31 6.24 -17.22
N GLU A 89 4.38 6.91 -17.64
CA GLU A 89 5.07 7.91 -16.81
C GLU A 89 4.14 9.07 -16.42
N THR A 90 3.37 9.61 -17.35
CA THR A 90 2.53 10.79 -17.11
C THR A 90 1.18 10.47 -16.49
N GLU A 91 0.54 9.37 -16.87
CA GLU A 91 -0.84 9.07 -16.49
C GLU A 91 -0.94 8.07 -15.33
N VAL A 92 0.06 7.25 -15.12
CA VAL A 92 0.05 6.25 -14.04
C VAL A 92 1.05 6.62 -12.95
N LEU A 93 2.33 6.73 -13.28
CA LEU A 93 3.37 6.90 -12.28
C LEU A 93 3.33 8.31 -11.66
N ALA A 94 3.32 9.36 -12.48
CA ALA A 94 3.27 10.74 -11.99
C ALA A 94 2.00 11.03 -11.18
N LYS A 95 0.87 10.44 -11.56
CA LYS A 95 -0.41 10.57 -10.85
C LYS A 95 -0.59 9.54 -9.71
N ARG A 96 0.41 8.68 -9.50
CA ARG A 96 0.40 7.64 -8.45
C ARG A 96 -0.83 6.73 -8.51
N VAL A 97 -1.30 6.41 -9.72
CA VAL A 97 -2.48 5.60 -9.95
C VAL A 97 -2.21 4.16 -9.52
N SER A 98 -2.96 3.65 -8.55
CA SER A 98 -2.82 2.28 -8.04
C SER A 98 -3.52 1.25 -8.95
N LEU A 99 -3.21 -0.03 -8.71
CA LEU A 99 -3.91 -1.12 -9.38
C LEU A 99 -5.42 -1.10 -9.06
N LEU A 100 -5.78 -0.70 -7.83
CA LEU A 100 -7.19 -0.56 -7.41
C LEU A 100 -7.88 0.57 -8.17
N ASP A 101 -7.22 1.72 -8.34
CA ASP A 101 -7.78 2.86 -9.10
C ASP A 101 -8.05 2.47 -10.57
N LEU A 102 -7.15 1.69 -11.17
CA LEU A 102 -7.35 1.18 -12.53
C LEU A 102 -8.52 0.21 -12.61
N LEU A 103 -8.67 -0.70 -11.63
CA LEU A 103 -9.79 -1.64 -11.57
C LEU A 103 -11.15 -0.93 -11.38
N GLU A 104 -11.19 0.18 -10.66
CA GLU A 104 -12.40 0.99 -10.53
C GLU A 104 -12.68 1.80 -11.81
N ARG A 105 -11.64 2.31 -12.47
CA ARG A 105 -11.75 3.04 -13.73
C ARG A 105 -12.17 2.15 -14.90
N PHE A 106 -11.76 0.86 -14.89
CA PHE A 106 -12.05 -0.11 -15.93
C PHE A 106 -12.86 -1.30 -15.37
N PRO A 107 -14.14 -1.10 -15.07
CA PRO A 107 -14.97 -2.12 -14.41
C PRO A 107 -15.17 -3.39 -15.24
N ALA A 108 -15.01 -3.32 -16.55
CA ALA A 108 -15.05 -4.47 -17.46
C ALA A 108 -13.81 -5.39 -17.38
N CYS A 109 -12.81 -5.01 -16.60
CA CYS A 109 -11.67 -5.86 -16.34
C CYS A 109 -12.06 -7.05 -15.42
N GLU A 110 -11.82 -8.26 -15.90
CA GLU A 110 -12.18 -9.52 -15.21
C GLU A 110 -11.04 -10.09 -14.34
N LEU A 111 -10.12 -9.24 -13.86
CA LEU A 111 -9.07 -9.68 -12.95
C LEU A 111 -9.69 -10.20 -11.64
N GLY A 112 -9.53 -11.50 -11.37
CA GLY A 112 -10.03 -12.12 -10.14
C GLY A 112 -9.23 -11.73 -8.90
N LEU A 113 -9.82 -11.89 -7.70
CA LEU A 113 -9.21 -11.56 -6.42
C LEU A 113 -7.83 -12.22 -6.23
N CYS A 114 -7.69 -13.51 -6.56
CA CYS A 114 -6.41 -14.21 -6.39
C CYS A 114 -5.29 -13.57 -7.22
N ALA A 115 -5.56 -13.23 -8.48
CA ALA A 115 -4.61 -12.58 -9.35
C ALA A 115 -4.30 -11.14 -8.88
N TYR A 116 -5.30 -10.44 -8.37
CA TYR A 116 -5.13 -9.13 -7.76
C TYR A 116 -4.20 -9.18 -6.54
N LEU A 117 -4.48 -10.06 -5.56
CA LEU A 117 -3.65 -10.22 -4.36
C LEU A 117 -2.20 -10.64 -4.70
N ALA A 118 -2.04 -11.53 -5.69
CA ALA A 118 -0.72 -11.96 -6.17
C ALA A 118 0.08 -10.82 -6.85
N ALA A 119 -0.61 -9.87 -7.46
CA ALA A 119 0.01 -8.72 -8.11
C ALA A 119 0.42 -7.62 -7.13
N LEU A 120 -0.18 -7.55 -5.94
CA LEU A 120 0.10 -6.50 -4.97
C LEU A 120 1.42 -6.73 -4.22
N PRO A 121 2.19 -5.67 -3.94
CA PRO A 121 3.35 -5.79 -3.07
C PRO A 121 2.91 -6.09 -1.63
N PRO A 122 3.73 -6.83 -0.85
CA PRO A 122 3.44 -7.09 0.56
C PRO A 122 3.48 -5.82 1.39
N MET A 123 2.70 -5.79 2.48
CA MET A 123 2.74 -4.71 3.46
C MET A 123 4.16 -4.56 4.04
N ARG A 124 4.68 -3.35 4.05
CA ARG A 124 6.05 -3.05 4.50
C ARG A 124 6.06 -2.19 5.74
N ALA A 125 7.05 -2.43 6.61
CA ALA A 125 7.38 -1.50 7.67
C ALA A 125 7.87 -0.16 7.09
N ARG A 126 7.59 0.94 7.79
CA ARG A 126 8.10 2.27 7.45
C ARG A 126 9.15 2.67 8.47
N GLN A 127 10.17 3.37 8.00
CA GLN A 127 11.23 3.91 8.84
C GLN A 127 10.92 5.36 9.19
N TYR A 128 11.10 5.69 10.47
CA TYR A 128 10.96 7.04 10.99
C TYR A 128 12.17 7.37 11.86
N SER A 129 12.67 8.58 11.74
CA SER A 129 13.76 9.06 12.58
C SER A 129 13.27 9.26 14.01
N ILE A 130 14.04 8.79 15.00
CA ILE A 130 13.79 9.07 16.40
C ILE A 130 14.20 10.52 16.66
N SER A 131 13.26 11.33 17.18
CA SER A 131 13.48 12.77 17.47
C SER A 131 13.85 13.06 18.91
N SER A 132 13.94 12.05 19.78
CA SER A 132 14.34 12.17 21.18
C SER A 132 15.75 11.61 21.42
N SER A 133 16.43 12.15 22.45
CA SER A 133 17.72 11.62 22.89
C SER A 133 17.53 10.50 23.95
N PRO A 134 18.21 9.37 23.82
CA PRO A 134 18.22 8.32 24.84
C PRO A 134 18.90 8.76 26.14
N LEU A 135 19.75 9.77 26.08
CA LEU A 135 20.38 10.36 27.29
C LEU A 135 19.37 11.03 28.22
N ARG A 136 18.26 11.54 27.65
CA ARG A 136 17.18 12.14 28.45
C ARG A 136 16.29 11.09 29.11
N ASN A 137 15.95 10.05 28.35
CA ASN A 137 15.15 8.92 28.85
C ASN A 137 15.39 7.69 27.96
N PRO A 138 16.18 6.71 28.42
CA PRO A 138 16.50 5.52 27.62
C PRO A 138 15.32 4.57 27.41
N ALA A 139 14.25 4.69 28.21
CA ALA A 139 13.05 3.86 28.09
C ALA A 139 11.98 4.44 27.16
N ARG A 140 12.22 5.61 26.56
CA ARG A 140 11.24 6.29 25.69
C ARG A 140 11.90 6.83 24.44
N CYS A 141 11.17 6.76 23.33
CA CYS A 141 11.52 7.47 22.10
C CYS A 141 10.33 8.28 21.60
N SER A 142 10.61 9.39 20.96
CA SER A 142 9.62 10.24 20.29
C SER A 142 9.84 10.20 18.79
N LEU A 143 8.76 10.20 18.05
CA LEU A 143 8.76 10.32 16.59
C LEU A 143 7.97 11.57 16.21
N THR A 144 8.48 12.33 15.24
CA THR A 144 7.72 13.40 14.59
C THR A 144 7.28 12.90 13.22
N VAL A 145 5.97 12.79 13.02
CA VAL A 145 5.38 12.19 11.82
C VAL A 145 4.45 13.18 11.15
N SER A 146 4.69 13.46 9.88
CA SER A 146 3.71 14.18 9.04
C SER A 146 2.64 13.21 8.58
N VAL A 147 1.37 13.54 8.84
CA VAL A 147 0.24 12.73 8.41
C VAL A 147 -0.10 13.07 6.96
N LEU A 148 0.02 12.08 6.08
CA LEU A 148 -0.34 12.23 4.68
C LEU A 148 -1.84 11.97 4.52
N ASP A 149 -2.59 13.03 4.25
CA ASP A 149 -4.02 13.01 3.93
C ASP A 149 -4.29 14.13 2.91
N ALA A 150 -4.39 13.78 1.64
CA ALA A 150 -4.51 14.72 0.53
C ALA A 150 -5.49 14.18 -0.54
N PRO A 151 -6.01 15.03 -1.43
CA PRO A 151 -6.70 14.54 -2.62
C PRO A 151 -5.80 13.59 -3.42
N ALA A 152 -6.34 12.45 -3.85
CA ALA A 152 -5.59 11.53 -4.69
C ALA A 152 -5.31 12.18 -6.06
N MET A 153 -4.07 12.09 -6.53
CA MET A 153 -3.70 12.59 -7.87
C MET A 153 -4.39 11.78 -8.99
N ALA A 154 -4.76 10.54 -8.70
CA ALA A 154 -5.60 9.71 -9.56
C ALA A 154 -7.05 10.20 -9.65
N GLY A 155 -7.49 11.08 -8.72
CA GLY A 155 -8.86 11.58 -8.62
C GLY A 155 -9.79 10.66 -7.84
N GLY A 156 -11.01 11.14 -7.56
CA GLY A 156 -12.13 10.33 -7.04
C GLY A 156 -12.13 10.01 -5.55
N HIS A 157 -10.99 10.11 -4.85
CA HIS A 157 -10.86 9.79 -3.43
C HIS A 157 -9.73 10.57 -2.74
N ARG A 158 -9.54 10.34 -1.45
CA ARG A 158 -8.38 10.86 -0.71
C ARG A 158 -7.27 9.82 -0.66
N HIS A 159 -6.04 10.27 -0.88
CA HIS A 159 -4.85 9.47 -0.65
C HIS A 159 -4.42 9.60 0.80
N LEU A 160 -4.51 8.49 1.54
CA LEU A 160 -4.12 8.39 2.93
C LEU A 160 -2.80 7.62 3.05
N GLY A 161 -1.83 8.21 3.76
CA GLY A 161 -0.56 7.54 3.99
C GLY A 161 -0.73 6.34 4.94
N VAL A 162 -0.50 5.12 4.47
CA VAL A 162 -0.75 3.86 5.19
C VAL A 162 -0.18 3.88 6.61
N ALA A 163 1.10 4.25 6.78
CA ALA A 163 1.72 4.25 8.10
C ALA A 163 1.39 5.52 8.91
N SER A 164 1.38 6.69 8.27
CA SER A 164 1.17 7.95 8.98
C SER A 164 -0.26 8.08 9.52
N THR A 165 -1.27 7.68 8.76
CA THR A 165 -2.65 7.67 9.24
C THR A 165 -2.92 6.57 10.27
N TYR A 166 -2.27 5.41 10.11
CA TYR A 166 -2.31 4.36 11.12
C TYR A 166 -1.75 4.87 12.46
N LEU A 167 -0.57 5.50 12.46
CA LEU A 167 0.04 6.08 13.67
C LEU A 167 -0.83 7.20 14.27
N ALA A 168 -1.41 8.07 13.45
CA ALA A 168 -2.30 9.14 13.91
C ALA A 168 -3.59 8.60 14.55
N GLY A 169 -4.05 7.43 14.15
CA GLY A 169 -5.24 6.77 14.71
C GLY A 169 -4.99 6.04 16.03
N LEU A 170 -3.75 5.89 16.49
CA LEU A 170 -3.43 5.20 17.73
C LEU A 170 -3.84 6.03 18.95
N LYS A 171 -4.35 5.34 19.94
CA LYS A 171 -4.69 5.95 21.25
C LYS A 171 -3.58 5.67 22.28
N PRO A 172 -3.43 6.51 23.32
CA PRO A 172 -2.53 6.23 24.42
C PRO A 172 -2.76 4.81 24.99
N GLY A 173 -1.69 4.08 25.20
CA GLY A 173 -1.73 2.68 25.65
C GLY A 173 -1.79 1.64 24.51
N ALA A 174 -1.94 2.03 23.26
CA ALA A 174 -1.85 1.10 22.12
C ALA A 174 -0.44 0.48 22.06
N ARG A 175 -0.38 -0.81 21.69
CA ARG A 175 0.89 -1.54 21.54
C ARG A 175 1.29 -1.60 20.08
N LEU A 176 2.57 -1.37 19.83
CA LEU A 176 3.21 -1.46 18.53
C LEU A 176 4.41 -2.38 18.58
N SER A 177 4.60 -3.16 17.51
CA SER A 177 5.88 -3.86 17.29
C SER A 177 6.80 -2.96 16.49
N VAL A 178 7.95 -2.63 17.06
CA VAL A 178 8.95 -1.76 16.43
C VAL A 178 10.33 -2.43 16.52
N ALA A 179 11.19 -2.09 15.55
CA ALA A 179 12.61 -2.42 15.58
C ALA A 179 13.41 -1.13 15.49
N VAL A 180 14.29 -0.90 16.47
CA VAL A 180 15.23 0.21 16.42
C VAL A 180 16.44 -0.22 15.59
N ARG A 181 16.80 0.60 14.60
CA ARG A 181 17.98 0.38 13.76
C ARG A 181 18.98 1.51 14.01
N PRO A 182 20.28 1.20 14.14
CA PRO A 182 21.29 2.24 14.18
C PRO A 182 21.29 3.02 12.86
N SER A 183 21.49 4.33 12.93
CA SER A 183 21.71 5.15 11.74
C SER A 183 23.06 4.78 11.13
N GLN A 184 23.08 4.49 9.84
CA GLN A 184 24.34 4.31 9.09
C GLN A 184 24.87 5.65 8.56
N ALA A 185 24.09 6.70 8.59
CA ALA A 185 24.53 8.04 8.25
C ALA A 185 25.15 8.71 9.49
N ALA A 186 26.32 9.30 9.32
CA ALA A 186 26.93 10.16 10.33
C ALA A 186 26.10 11.46 10.42
N PHE A 187 25.00 11.40 11.16
CA PHE A 187 24.18 12.57 11.47
C PHE A 187 24.67 13.15 12.79
N HIS A 188 25.69 13.99 12.68
CA HIS A 188 26.23 14.75 13.81
C HIS A 188 25.93 16.23 13.62
N PRO A 189 25.63 16.98 14.68
CA PRO A 189 25.68 18.43 14.63
C PRO A 189 27.05 18.88 14.11
N PRO A 190 27.14 19.98 13.35
CA PRO A 190 28.43 20.54 12.98
C PRO A 190 29.29 20.74 14.22
N GLU A 191 30.58 20.42 14.14
CA GLU A 191 31.52 20.67 15.24
C GLU A 191 31.68 22.16 15.53
N ASP A 192 31.47 23.00 14.53
CA ASP A 192 31.43 24.44 14.65
C ASP A 192 29.98 24.95 14.76
N PRO A 193 29.55 25.47 15.92
CA PRO A 193 28.19 25.99 16.11
C PRO A 193 27.88 27.27 15.33
N SER A 194 28.84 27.83 14.58
CA SER A 194 28.70 29.03 13.77
C SER A 194 28.36 28.75 12.30
N VAL A 195 28.16 27.48 11.90
CA VAL A 195 27.81 27.06 10.55
C VAL A 195 26.32 26.67 10.45
#